data_48d54435217248a54e7b16e86c661de0
#
_entry.id   48d54435217248a54e7b16e86c661de0
#
_cell.length_a   1.000
_cell.length_b   1.000
_cell.length_c   1.000
_cell.angle_alpha   90.00
_cell.angle_beta   90.00
_cell.angle_gamma   90.00
#
_symmetry.space_group_name_H-M   'P 1'
#
loop_
_entity.id
_entity.type
_entity.pdbx_description
1 polymer ?
#
loop_
_entity_poly.entity_id
_entity_poly.type
_entity_poly.pdbx_seq_one_letter_code
_entity_poly.pdbx_strand_id
1 'polypeptide(L)'
;MRALLFALTAAGLAYSLPMIVEAVMSPQINVWVYGFFQHDFFQTIRYGGYRPVVFLPHGLWVAFFAFMAMTAGFVVLRRSPPEARPKALVVWLYLAVMLVICRSAGPVIYALAVLPLILLAPPRWQLLMAALLGALVISYPTLRGAHLVPVDQILAYADTLSPERAYSLRFRIENEELLLARAQERPIFGWGGYGRAFTHDPVSGQTQNIADGAWVILMGNYGWVGYLAEFGLTALPLFLLGLAALRLPRADLSPWTGAVALILGANMVDLLPNATHIPFTWLMAGALLGEAERLASLRADRLAFARREGLHGGKPLKTVI
;
A
#
# COMPACT_ATOMS: atom_id res chain seq x y z
N MET A 1 -4.42 7.16 14.65
CA MET A 1 -4.73 7.44 13.24
C MET A 1 -4.64 8.92 12.87
N ARG A 2 -5.32 9.84 13.59
CA ARG A 2 -5.28 11.27 13.29
C ARG A 2 -3.85 11.82 13.24
N ALA A 3 -3.05 11.59 14.30
CA ALA A 3 -1.67 12.06 14.37
C ALA A 3 -0.80 11.53 13.22
N LEU A 4 -0.98 10.26 12.84
CA LEU A 4 -0.26 9.65 11.72
C LEU A 4 -0.54 10.36 10.40
N LEU A 5 -1.80 10.67 10.08
CA LEU A 5 -2.14 11.39 8.84
C LEU A 5 -1.62 12.83 8.85
N PHE A 6 -1.65 13.53 9.99
CA PHE A 6 -1.00 14.85 10.10
C PHE A 6 0.51 14.75 9.90
N ALA A 7 1.16 13.75 10.50
CA ALA A 7 2.59 13.52 10.34
C ALA A 7 2.97 13.19 8.88
N LEU A 8 2.19 12.35 8.20
CA LEU A 8 2.39 12.06 6.77
C LEU A 8 2.23 13.30 5.90
N THR A 9 1.22 14.14 6.19
CA THR A 9 1.02 15.41 5.48
C THR A 9 2.20 16.34 5.66
N ALA A 10 2.67 16.52 6.91
CA ALA A 10 3.82 17.37 7.24
C ALA A 10 5.13 16.84 6.64
N ALA A 11 5.34 15.52 6.72
CA ALA A 11 6.49 14.85 6.10
C ALA A 11 6.50 15.04 4.58
N GLY A 12 5.33 14.91 3.92
CA GLY A 12 5.18 15.20 2.50
C GLY A 12 5.54 16.63 2.13
N LEU A 13 5.12 17.62 2.93
CA LEU A 13 5.50 19.01 2.73
C LEU A 13 7.02 19.24 2.89
N ALA A 14 7.63 18.67 3.92
CA ALA A 14 9.06 18.79 4.14
C ALA A 14 9.87 18.13 3.02
N TYR A 15 9.47 16.89 2.65
CA TYR A 15 10.16 16.12 1.64
C TYR A 15 9.95 16.66 0.21
N SER A 16 8.89 17.43 -0.03
CA SER A 16 8.64 18.05 -1.33
C SER A 16 9.72 19.06 -1.73
N LEU A 17 10.40 19.71 -0.79
CA LEU A 17 11.46 20.67 -1.09
C LEU A 17 12.61 20.02 -1.88
N PRO A 18 13.27 18.96 -1.38
CA PRO A 18 14.29 18.27 -2.17
C PRO A 18 13.71 17.57 -3.44
N MET A 19 12.45 17.14 -3.42
CA MET A 19 11.81 16.59 -4.64
C MET A 19 11.73 17.61 -5.77
N ILE A 20 11.40 18.89 -5.47
CA ILE A 20 11.35 19.96 -6.47
C ILE A 20 12.75 20.20 -7.06
N VAL A 21 13.76 20.28 -6.21
CA VAL A 21 15.15 20.46 -6.65
C VAL A 21 15.54 19.37 -7.65
N GLU A 22 15.28 18.11 -7.35
CA GLU A 22 15.60 17.00 -8.23
C GLU A 22 14.75 16.94 -9.51
N ALA A 23 13.48 17.34 -9.43
CA ALA A 23 12.61 17.37 -10.59
C ALA A 23 13.06 18.42 -11.64
N VAL A 24 13.70 19.51 -11.17
CA VAL A 24 14.19 20.62 -12.02
C VAL A 24 15.65 20.40 -12.44
N MET A 25 16.53 20.01 -11.51
CA MET A 25 17.98 19.97 -11.74
C MET A 25 18.51 18.58 -12.08
N SER A 26 17.80 17.54 -11.86
CA SER A 26 18.09 16.10 -11.89
C SER A 26 18.30 15.47 -10.50
N PRO A 27 18.11 14.14 -10.37
CA PRO A 27 18.25 13.44 -9.10
C PRO A 27 19.72 13.30 -8.68
N GLN A 28 20.21 14.24 -7.88
CA GLN A 28 21.60 14.30 -7.42
C GLN A 28 21.77 14.53 -5.91
N ILE A 29 20.70 14.77 -5.18
CA ILE A 29 20.81 15.11 -3.74
C ILE A 29 21.51 14.03 -2.95
N ASN A 30 21.24 12.75 -3.24
CA ASN A 30 21.90 11.65 -2.57
C ASN A 30 23.41 11.61 -2.90
N VAL A 31 23.77 11.93 -4.14
CA VAL A 31 25.19 12.03 -4.55
C VAL A 31 25.89 13.16 -3.81
N TRP A 32 25.23 14.31 -3.64
CA TRP A 32 25.83 15.46 -2.90
C TRP A 32 26.04 15.16 -1.42
N VAL A 33 25.15 14.36 -0.81
CA VAL A 33 25.18 14.08 0.64
C VAL A 33 25.99 12.82 0.96
N TYR A 34 25.82 11.76 0.17
CA TYR A 34 26.39 10.41 0.47
C TYR A 34 27.44 9.93 -0.54
N GLY A 35 27.66 10.65 -1.64
CA GLY A 35 28.68 10.33 -2.63
C GLY A 35 28.34 9.23 -3.63
N PHE A 36 27.09 8.70 -3.63
CA PHE A 36 26.66 7.67 -4.57
C PHE A 36 25.23 7.87 -5.03
N PHE A 37 24.88 7.30 -6.19
CA PHE A 37 23.50 7.24 -6.69
C PHE A 37 22.88 5.87 -6.34
N GLN A 38 21.64 5.86 -5.85
CA GLN A 38 21.01 4.66 -5.29
C GLN A 38 20.60 3.63 -6.31
N HIS A 39 20.37 4.04 -7.56
CA HIS A 39 19.82 3.20 -8.61
C HIS A 39 20.40 3.59 -9.99
N ASP A 40 19.90 2.95 -11.07
CA ASP A 40 20.23 3.35 -12.44
C ASP A 40 19.64 4.74 -12.75
N PHE A 41 20.51 5.69 -13.09
CA PHE A 41 20.13 7.07 -13.38
C PHE A 41 19.17 7.18 -14.57
N PHE A 42 19.32 6.37 -15.60
CA PHE A 42 18.46 6.40 -16.79
C PHE A 42 16.99 6.09 -16.44
N GLN A 43 16.72 5.33 -15.41
CA GLN A 43 15.37 5.05 -14.95
C GLN A 43 14.68 6.26 -14.31
N THR A 44 15.41 7.32 -13.99
CA THR A 44 14.83 8.58 -13.49
C THR A 44 14.30 9.47 -14.60
N ILE A 45 14.73 9.27 -15.84
CA ILE A 45 14.27 10.05 -17.00
C ILE A 45 12.91 9.51 -17.45
N ARG A 46 11.85 10.30 -17.28
CA ARG A 46 10.48 9.93 -17.65
C ARG A 46 9.72 11.12 -18.23
N TYR A 47 9.04 10.92 -19.35
CA TYR A 47 8.18 11.95 -19.98
C TYR A 47 8.88 13.30 -20.17
N GLY A 48 10.11 13.29 -20.67
CA GLY A 48 10.90 14.49 -20.95
C GLY A 48 11.38 15.27 -19.73
N GLY A 49 11.49 14.64 -18.55
CA GLY A 49 12.04 15.27 -17.36
C GLY A 49 12.44 14.24 -16.31
N TYR A 50 12.85 14.73 -15.14
CA TYR A 50 13.38 13.90 -14.08
C TYR A 50 12.31 13.48 -13.08
N ARG A 51 12.39 12.22 -12.64
CA ARG A 51 11.65 11.67 -11.51
C ARG A 51 12.50 11.85 -10.26
N PRO A 52 12.04 12.51 -9.21
CA PRO A 52 12.80 12.64 -7.98
C PRO A 52 12.99 11.29 -7.29
N VAL A 53 14.16 11.09 -6.71
CA VAL A 53 14.56 9.92 -5.90
C VAL A 53 14.91 10.35 -4.50
N VAL A 54 15.60 11.46 -4.35
CA VAL A 54 16.08 12.09 -3.12
C VAL A 54 16.90 11.09 -2.30
N PHE A 55 16.43 10.66 -1.14
CA PHE A 55 17.11 9.69 -0.27
C PHE A 55 16.45 8.30 -0.26
N LEU A 56 15.39 8.10 -1.05
CA LEU A 56 14.76 6.79 -1.16
C LEU A 56 15.46 5.94 -2.24
N PRO A 57 15.39 4.61 -2.17
CA PRO A 57 16.11 3.74 -3.10
C PRO A 57 15.74 3.91 -4.56
N HIS A 58 14.50 4.33 -4.84
CA HIS A 58 13.99 4.46 -6.21
C HIS A 58 12.85 5.49 -6.28
N GLY A 59 12.66 6.13 -7.45
CA GLY A 59 11.58 7.09 -7.66
C GLY A 59 10.16 6.54 -7.52
N LEU A 60 9.95 5.23 -7.61
CA LEU A 60 8.67 4.59 -7.30
C LEU A 60 8.31 4.73 -5.81
N TRP A 61 9.30 4.64 -4.93
CA TRP A 61 9.12 4.81 -3.49
C TRP A 61 8.73 6.25 -3.15
N VAL A 62 9.37 7.22 -3.81
CA VAL A 62 9.03 8.64 -3.67
C VAL A 62 7.61 8.91 -4.16
N ALA A 63 7.22 8.34 -5.30
CA ALA A 63 5.90 8.52 -5.86
C ALA A 63 4.80 7.89 -4.97
N PHE A 64 5.07 6.73 -4.38
CA PHE A 64 4.13 6.12 -3.43
C PHE A 64 4.05 6.93 -2.13
N PHE A 65 5.17 7.43 -1.61
CA PHE A 65 5.17 8.34 -0.46
C PHE A 65 4.39 9.63 -0.75
N ALA A 66 4.54 10.23 -1.94
CA ALA A 66 3.77 11.40 -2.35
C ALA A 66 2.26 11.09 -2.41
N PHE A 67 1.85 9.90 -2.89
CA PHE A 67 0.47 9.42 -2.82
C PHE A 67 -0.04 9.34 -1.38
N MET A 68 0.75 8.75 -0.46
CA MET A 68 0.38 8.66 0.96
C MET A 68 0.19 10.04 1.58
N ALA A 69 1.13 10.96 1.35
CA ALA A 69 1.08 12.33 1.88
C ALA A 69 -0.10 13.14 1.32
N MET A 70 -0.34 13.03 0.01
CA MET A 70 -1.47 13.68 -0.66
C MET A 70 -2.81 13.13 -0.16
N THR A 71 -2.95 11.81 -0.02
CA THR A 71 -4.15 11.18 0.51
C THR A 71 -4.39 11.55 1.98
N ALA A 72 -3.33 11.59 2.79
CA ALA A 72 -3.39 12.09 4.17
C ALA A 72 -3.87 13.55 4.22
N GLY A 73 -3.29 14.42 3.39
CA GLY A 73 -3.69 15.83 3.26
C GLY A 73 -5.16 16.00 2.86
N PHE A 74 -5.69 15.14 2.00
CA PHE A 74 -7.11 15.13 1.64
C PHE A 74 -8.01 14.83 2.84
N VAL A 75 -7.65 13.85 3.66
CA VAL A 75 -8.40 13.51 4.89
C VAL A 75 -8.34 14.66 5.89
N VAL A 76 -7.15 15.28 6.05
CA VAL A 76 -6.98 16.48 6.89
C VAL A 76 -7.89 17.62 6.40
N LEU A 77 -7.90 17.92 5.09
CA LEU A 77 -8.79 18.91 4.49
C LEU A 77 -10.26 18.62 4.82
N ARG A 78 -10.71 17.40 4.62
CA ARG A 78 -12.10 17.00 4.86
C ARG A 78 -12.53 17.11 6.33
N ARG A 79 -11.58 16.99 7.25
CA ARG A 79 -11.82 17.02 8.70
C ARG A 79 -11.43 18.35 9.36
N SER A 80 -10.96 19.30 8.57
CA SER A 80 -10.62 20.64 9.06
C SER A 80 -11.88 21.45 9.34
N PRO A 81 -11.88 22.26 10.41
CA PRO A 81 -12.94 23.24 10.66
C PRO A 81 -12.97 24.30 9.56
N PRO A 82 -14.11 25.00 9.37
CA PRO A 82 -14.31 25.95 8.25
C PRO A 82 -13.17 26.95 8.09
N GLU A 83 -12.65 27.48 9.19
CA GLU A 83 -11.59 28.50 9.22
C GLU A 83 -10.23 27.97 8.71
N ALA A 84 -9.96 26.69 8.90
CA ALA A 84 -8.72 26.04 8.48
C ALA A 84 -8.80 25.42 7.07
N ARG A 85 -10.02 25.24 6.52
CA ARG A 85 -10.24 24.58 5.21
C ARG A 85 -9.49 25.23 4.05
N PRO A 86 -9.44 26.57 3.92
CA PRO A 86 -8.71 27.18 2.80
C PRO A 86 -7.22 26.84 2.83
N LYS A 87 -6.58 26.89 4.02
CA LYS A 87 -5.17 26.49 4.17
C LYS A 87 -4.96 25.00 3.87
N ALA A 88 -5.84 24.13 4.39
CA ALA A 88 -5.78 22.70 4.14
C ALA A 88 -5.99 22.36 2.65
N LEU A 89 -6.83 23.12 1.94
CA LEU A 89 -7.03 22.97 0.49
C LEU A 89 -5.75 23.32 -0.28
N VAL A 90 -5.09 24.41 0.05
CA VAL A 90 -3.81 24.80 -0.57
C VAL A 90 -2.75 23.72 -0.35
N VAL A 91 -2.63 23.21 0.88
CA VAL A 91 -1.71 22.11 1.21
C VAL A 91 -2.01 20.86 0.39
N TRP A 92 -3.28 20.46 0.32
CA TRP A 92 -3.67 19.30 -0.45
C TRP A 92 -3.42 19.44 -1.95
N LEU A 93 -3.77 20.59 -2.54
CA LEU A 93 -3.51 20.87 -3.96
C LEU A 93 -2.02 20.86 -4.26
N TYR A 94 -1.21 21.44 -3.39
CA TYR A 94 0.24 21.41 -3.51
C TYR A 94 0.77 19.96 -3.50
N LEU A 95 0.34 19.13 -2.55
CA LEU A 95 0.74 17.71 -2.50
C LEU A 95 0.23 16.90 -3.71
N ALA A 96 -0.94 17.25 -4.26
CA ALA A 96 -1.44 16.65 -5.50
C ALA A 96 -0.54 16.99 -6.70
N VAL A 97 -0.08 18.23 -6.79
CA VAL A 97 0.92 18.64 -7.80
C VAL A 97 2.23 17.86 -7.61
N MET A 98 2.70 17.69 -6.36
CA MET A 98 3.91 16.93 -6.07
C MET A 98 3.80 15.47 -6.48
N LEU A 99 2.62 14.84 -6.33
CA LEU A 99 2.36 13.50 -6.84
C LEU A 99 2.52 13.41 -8.37
N VAL A 100 2.02 14.39 -9.10
CA VAL A 100 2.15 14.46 -10.57
C VAL A 100 3.63 14.66 -10.98
N ILE A 101 4.37 15.50 -10.25
CA ILE A 101 5.81 15.73 -10.47
C ILE A 101 6.63 14.45 -10.33
N CYS A 102 6.19 13.47 -9.51
CA CYS A 102 6.84 12.15 -9.41
C CYS A 102 6.81 11.32 -10.70
N ARG A 103 6.07 11.74 -11.72
CA ARG A 103 6.04 11.10 -13.07
C ARG A 103 5.82 9.58 -13.00
N SER A 104 4.92 9.13 -12.12
CA SER A 104 4.61 7.73 -11.90
C SER A 104 3.10 7.47 -12.00
N ALA A 105 2.69 6.65 -12.96
CA ALA A 105 1.26 6.42 -13.23
C ALA A 105 0.56 5.62 -12.10
N GLY A 106 1.22 4.61 -11.53
CA GLY A 106 0.63 3.76 -10.49
C GLY A 106 0.06 4.55 -9.31
N PRO A 107 0.87 5.36 -8.60
CA PRO A 107 0.41 6.18 -7.47
C PRO A 107 -0.71 7.17 -7.84
N VAL A 108 -0.74 7.68 -9.07
CA VAL A 108 -1.85 8.53 -9.56
C VAL A 108 -3.14 7.69 -9.72
N ILE A 109 -3.04 6.48 -10.26
CA ILE A 109 -4.18 5.56 -10.37
C ILE A 109 -4.71 5.20 -8.98
N TYR A 110 -3.82 4.93 -8.02
CA TYR A 110 -4.24 4.67 -6.63
C TYR A 110 -4.95 5.88 -6.02
N ALA A 111 -4.47 7.09 -6.30
CA ALA A 111 -5.15 8.31 -5.85
C ALA A 111 -6.56 8.43 -6.45
N LEU A 112 -6.71 8.20 -7.75
CA LEU A 112 -8.00 8.24 -8.44
C LEU A 112 -8.98 7.17 -7.92
N ALA A 113 -8.49 6.04 -7.44
CA ALA A 113 -9.32 4.99 -6.84
C ALA A 113 -9.65 5.27 -5.36
N VAL A 114 -8.66 5.72 -4.57
CA VAL A 114 -8.80 5.86 -3.11
C VAL A 114 -9.53 7.15 -2.72
N LEU A 115 -9.29 8.28 -3.41
CA LEU A 115 -9.93 9.55 -3.04
C LEU A 115 -11.46 9.51 -3.14
N PRO A 116 -12.09 8.95 -4.19
CA PRO A 116 -13.55 8.78 -4.23
C PRO A 116 -14.08 7.91 -3.09
N LEU A 117 -13.37 6.83 -2.73
CA LEU A 117 -13.76 5.99 -1.59
C LEU A 117 -13.73 6.77 -0.27
N ILE A 118 -12.70 7.58 -0.04
CA ILE A 118 -12.63 8.45 1.14
C ILE A 118 -13.72 9.53 1.11
N LEU A 119 -14.05 10.04 -0.07
CA LEU A 119 -15.03 11.09 -0.26
C LEU A 119 -16.48 10.60 -0.03
N LEU A 120 -16.82 9.47 -0.64
CA LEU A 120 -18.20 9.01 -0.81
C LEU A 120 -18.57 7.85 0.13
N ALA A 121 -17.62 6.98 0.47
CA ALA A 121 -17.91 5.81 1.27
C ALA A 121 -17.77 6.09 2.77
N PRO A 122 -18.69 5.61 3.62
CA PRO A 122 -18.51 5.67 5.07
C PRO A 122 -17.37 4.75 5.51
N PRO A 123 -16.77 4.97 6.72
CA PRO A 123 -15.60 4.23 7.20
C PRO A 123 -15.76 2.70 7.14
N ARG A 124 -16.98 2.20 7.34
CA ARG A 124 -17.29 0.77 7.23
C ARG A 124 -16.88 0.18 5.88
N TRP A 125 -17.29 0.83 4.80
CA TRP A 125 -16.98 0.35 3.46
C TRP A 125 -15.52 0.57 3.07
N GLN A 126 -14.88 1.62 3.62
CA GLN A 126 -13.44 1.84 3.47
C GLN A 126 -12.62 0.68 4.08
N LEU A 127 -12.98 0.25 5.29
CA LEU A 127 -12.34 -0.87 5.98
C LEU A 127 -12.59 -2.21 5.27
N LEU A 128 -13.82 -2.45 4.78
CA LEU A 128 -14.15 -3.65 4.02
C LEU A 128 -13.39 -3.70 2.68
N MET A 129 -13.29 -2.57 2.00
CA MET A 129 -12.52 -2.47 0.75
C MET A 129 -11.04 -2.72 1.01
N ALA A 130 -10.46 -2.15 2.07
CA ALA A 130 -9.07 -2.40 2.43
C ALA A 130 -8.82 -3.89 2.76
N ALA A 131 -9.75 -4.54 3.47
CA ALA A 131 -9.68 -5.98 3.73
C ALA A 131 -9.79 -6.81 2.44
N LEU A 132 -10.65 -6.40 1.50
CA LEU A 132 -10.76 -7.04 0.19
C LEU A 132 -9.46 -6.91 -0.62
N LEU A 133 -8.82 -5.73 -0.63
CA LEU A 133 -7.52 -5.54 -1.28
C LEU A 133 -6.45 -6.44 -0.65
N GLY A 134 -6.42 -6.53 0.69
CA GLY A 134 -5.53 -7.45 1.39
C GLY A 134 -5.77 -8.92 1.00
N ALA A 135 -7.04 -9.35 0.92
CA ALA A 135 -7.39 -10.70 0.51
C ALA A 135 -6.97 -10.98 -0.94
N LEU A 136 -7.19 -10.03 -1.86
CA LEU A 136 -6.76 -10.13 -3.25
C LEU A 136 -5.24 -10.34 -3.34
N VAL A 137 -4.47 -9.55 -2.60
CA VAL A 137 -3.01 -9.65 -2.61
C VAL A 137 -2.56 -10.99 -2.01
N ILE A 138 -3.10 -11.42 -0.87
CA ILE A 138 -2.75 -12.71 -0.26
C ILE A 138 -3.04 -13.89 -1.20
N SER A 139 -4.12 -13.82 -1.96
CA SER A 139 -4.50 -14.88 -2.92
C SER A 139 -3.79 -14.79 -4.27
N TYR A 140 -3.10 -13.67 -4.56
CA TYR A 140 -2.52 -13.41 -5.88
C TYR A 140 -1.57 -14.50 -6.38
N PRO A 141 -0.61 -15.05 -5.59
CA PRO A 141 0.26 -16.12 -6.09
C PRO A 141 -0.51 -17.37 -6.49
N THR A 142 -1.57 -17.71 -5.75
CA THR A 142 -2.45 -18.86 -6.10
C THR A 142 -3.23 -18.58 -7.38
N LEU A 143 -3.83 -17.38 -7.49
CA LEU A 143 -4.58 -16.99 -8.69
C LEU A 143 -3.69 -16.93 -9.93
N ARG A 144 -2.47 -16.44 -9.77
CA ARG A 144 -1.48 -16.36 -10.86
C ARG A 144 -1.00 -17.74 -11.28
N GLY A 145 -0.65 -18.60 -10.31
CA GLY A 145 -0.21 -19.98 -10.57
C GLY A 145 -1.31 -20.88 -11.15
N ALA A 146 -2.59 -20.56 -10.88
CA ALA A 146 -3.75 -21.24 -11.46
C ALA A 146 -4.21 -20.65 -12.81
N HIS A 147 -3.47 -19.68 -13.38
CA HIS A 147 -3.80 -18.94 -14.62
C HIS A 147 -5.19 -18.28 -14.60
N LEU A 148 -5.68 -17.90 -13.41
CA LEU A 148 -6.97 -17.21 -13.24
C LEU A 148 -6.86 -15.69 -13.44
N VAL A 149 -5.66 -15.14 -13.46
CA VAL A 149 -5.42 -13.72 -13.77
C VAL A 149 -5.46 -13.55 -15.29
N PRO A 150 -6.35 -12.71 -15.85
CA PRO A 150 -6.53 -12.59 -17.29
C PRO A 150 -5.44 -11.72 -17.95
N VAL A 151 -4.21 -12.20 -17.91
CA VAL A 151 -3.00 -11.49 -18.35
C VAL A 151 -3.09 -11.04 -19.81
N ASP A 152 -3.52 -11.92 -20.70
CA ASP A 152 -3.62 -11.62 -22.12
C ASP A 152 -4.59 -10.48 -22.41
N GLN A 153 -5.72 -10.43 -21.67
CA GLN A 153 -6.69 -9.33 -21.79
C GLN A 153 -6.13 -8.01 -21.26
N ILE A 154 -5.37 -8.07 -20.16
CA ILE A 154 -4.70 -6.90 -19.58
C ILE A 154 -3.66 -6.36 -20.56
N LEU A 155 -2.85 -7.23 -21.18
CA LEU A 155 -1.85 -6.86 -22.19
C LEU A 155 -2.50 -6.30 -23.44
N ALA A 156 -3.55 -6.94 -23.97
CA ALA A 156 -4.29 -6.45 -25.13
C ALA A 156 -4.89 -5.06 -24.88
N TYR A 157 -5.43 -4.83 -23.69
CA TYR A 157 -5.94 -3.50 -23.31
C TYR A 157 -4.80 -2.47 -23.18
N ALA A 158 -3.67 -2.85 -22.58
CA ALA A 158 -2.50 -1.97 -22.46
C ALA A 158 -1.95 -1.57 -23.84
N ASP A 159 -1.93 -2.49 -24.81
CA ASP A 159 -1.52 -2.23 -26.21
C ASP A 159 -2.40 -1.14 -26.87
N THR A 160 -3.71 -1.10 -26.55
CA THR A 160 -4.59 -0.06 -27.09
C THR A 160 -4.32 1.34 -26.50
N LEU A 161 -3.77 1.40 -25.28
CA LEU A 161 -3.49 2.66 -24.60
C LEU A 161 -2.12 3.24 -24.96
N SER A 162 -1.08 2.42 -24.97
CA SER A 162 0.29 2.83 -25.29
C SER A 162 1.16 1.59 -25.54
N PRO A 163 1.69 1.40 -26.77
CA PRO A 163 2.57 0.29 -27.11
C PRO A 163 3.82 0.19 -26.22
N GLU A 164 4.41 1.33 -25.85
CA GLU A 164 5.59 1.36 -24.98
C GLU A 164 5.29 0.85 -23.56
N ARG A 165 4.11 1.21 -23.02
CA ARG A 165 3.67 0.74 -21.69
C ARG A 165 3.30 -0.73 -21.72
N ALA A 166 2.65 -1.18 -22.79
CA ALA A 166 2.33 -2.58 -23.00
C ALA A 166 3.59 -3.44 -23.09
N TYR A 167 4.62 -2.98 -23.81
CA TYR A 167 5.92 -3.65 -23.84
C TYR A 167 6.55 -3.78 -22.45
N SER A 168 6.58 -2.68 -21.69
CA SER A 168 7.11 -2.71 -20.32
C SER A 168 6.32 -3.63 -19.39
N LEU A 169 5.00 -3.70 -19.55
CA LEU A 169 4.14 -4.59 -18.77
C LEU A 169 4.37 -6.07 -19.17
N ARG A 170 4.43 -6.34 -20.47
CA ARG A 170 4.73 -7.68 -21.00
C ARG A 170 6.06 -8.22 -20.48
N PHE A 171 7.11 -7.41 -20.56
CA PHE A 171 8.42 -7.76 -20.04
C PHE A 171 8.37 -8.15 -18.54
N ARG A 172 7.64 -7.41 -17.72
CA ARG A 172 7.48 -7.71 -16.29
C ARG A 172 6.73 -9.02 -16.07
N ILE A 173 5.66 -9.24 -16.82
CA ILE A 173 4.84 -10.45 -16.72
C ILE A 173 5.63 -11.69 -17.14
N GLU A 174 6.41 -11.62 -18.23
CA GLU A 174 7.26 -12.71 -18.68
C GLU A 174 8.34 -13.05 -17.64
N ASN A 175 9.00 -12.03 -17.06
CA ASN A 175 9.97 -12.24 -15.97
C ASN A 175 9.30 -12.84 -14.72
N GLU A 176 8.10 -12.38 -14.38
CA GLU A 176 7.32 -12.89 -13.24
C GLU A 176 6.95 -14.37 -13.43
N GLU A 177 6.59 -14.81 -14.64
CA GLU A 177 6.31 -16.22 -14.95
C GLU A 177 7.54 -17.11 -14.76
N LEU A 178 8.68 -16.68 -15.28
CA LEU A 178 9.95 -17.41 -15.12
C LEU A 178 10.33 -17.55 -13.63
N LEU A 179 10.19 -16.47 -12.87
CA LEU A 179 10.49 -16.45 -11.44
C LEU A 179 9.49 -17.29 -10.65
N LEU A 180 8.21 -17.26 -11.01
CA LEU A 180 7.18 -18.08 -10.37
C LEU A 180 7.43 -19.59 -10.63
N ALA A 181 7.76 -19.96 -11.85
CA ALA A 181 8.13 -21.34 -12.18
C ALA A 181 9.32 -21.80 -11.34
N ARG A 182 10.35 -20.97 -11.20
CA ARG A 182 11.51 -21.24 -10.33
C ARG A 182 11.12 -21.36 -8.86
N ALA A 183 10.23 -20.50 -8.35
CA ALA A 183 9.73 -20.54 -6.97
C ALA A 183 8.95 -21.83 -6.68
N GLN A 184 8.20 -22.35 -7.66
CA GLN A 184 7.43 -23.59 -7.54
C GLN A 184 8.29 -24.85 -7.37
N GLU A 185 9.58 -24.83 -7.75
CA GLU A 185 10.51 -25.93 -7.48
C GLU A 185 10.79 -26.09 -5.97
N ARG A 186 10.66 -25.02 -5.19
CA ARG A 186 10.86 -25.01 -3.72
C ARG A 186 9.75 -24.20 -3.03
N PRO A 187 8.51 -24.66 -3.02
CA PRO A 187 7.35 -23.84 -2.68
C PRO A 187 7.28 -23.45 -1.20
N ILE A 188 7.78 -24.29 -0.28
CA ILE A 188 7.59 -24.07 1.17
C ILE A 188 8.53 -22.98 1.70
N PHE A 189 9.84 -23.14 1.52
CA PHE A 189 10.88 -22.28 2.09
C PHE A 189 11.69 -21.51 1.03
N GLY A 190 11.40 -21.69 -0.26
CA GLY A 190 12.10 -21.03 -1.35
C GLY A 190 13.54 -21.48 -1.54
N TRP A 191 14.30 -20.67 -2.28
CA TRP A 191 15.70 -20.91 -2.62
C TRP A 191 16.72 -20.28 -1.64
N GLY A 192 16.26 -19.43 -0.73
CA GLY A 192 17.09 -18.58 0.11
C GLY A 192 17.62 -17.36 -0.66
N GLY A 193 18.48 -16.56 0.03
CA GLY A 193 19.07 -15.35 -0.54
C GLY A 193 20.19 -15.59 -1.57
N TYR A 194 20.94 -14.53 -1.88
CA TYR A 194 22.11 -14.54 -2.75
C TYR A 194 21.84 -14.89 -4.22
N GLY A 195 20.67 -14.47 -4.74
CA GLY A 195 20.31 -14.63 -6.16
C GLY A 195 19.92 -16.04 -6.57
N ARG A 196 19.86 -17.01 -5.67
CA ARG A 196 19.52 -18.42 -5.99
C ARG A 196 18.10 -18.62 -6.53
N ALA A 197 17.21 -17.68 -6.25
CA ALA A 197 15.83 -17.65 -6.78
C ALA A 197 15.77 -17.20 -8.24
N PHE A 198 16.84 -16.63 -8.78
CA PHE A 198 16.93 -16.23 -10.18
C PHE A 198 17.39 -17.39 -11.07
N THR A 199 17.06 -17.34 -12.36
CA THR A 199 17.63 -18.19 -13.36
C THR A 199 18.91 -17.58 -13.91
N HIS A 200 19.90 -18.41 -14.12
CA HIS A 200 21.22 -17.99 -14.60
C HIS A 200 21.54 -18.70 -15.90
N ASP A 201 22.20 -18.00 -16.79
CA ASP A 201 22.75 -18.60 -17.99
C ASP A 201 23.83 -19.64 -17.62
N PRO A 202 23.71 -20.88 -18.12
CA PRO A 202 24.60 -21.96 -17.71
C PRO A 202 26.06 -21.76 -18.17
N VAL A 203 26.30 -20.90 -19.17
CA VAL A 203 27.62 -20.67 -19.75
C VAL A 203 28.27 -19.42 -19.16
N SER A 204 27.52 -18.30 -19.13
CA SER A 204 28.02 -16.99 -18.64
C SER A 204 27.82 -16.77 -17.14
N GLY A 205 26.92 -17.52 -16.49
CA GLY A 205 26.51 -17.29 -15.10
C GLY A 205 25.68 -16.00 -14.89
N GLN A 206 25.35 -15.26 -15.95
CA GLN A 206 24.60 -14.03 -15.84
C GLN A 206 23.12 -14.30 -15.48
N THR A 207 22.55 -13.44 -14.68
CA THR A 207 21.13 -13.49 -14.32
C THR A 207 20.28 -13.18 -15.55
N GLN A 208 19.34 -14.07 -15.87
CA GLN A 208 18.49 -13.99 -17.08
C GLN A 208 17.17 -13.26 -16.83
N ASN A 209 16.77 -13.05 -15.58
CA ASN A 209 15.49 -12.44 -15.25
C ASN A 209 15.63 -11.35 -14.20
N ILE A 210 14.65 -10.43 -14.20
CA ILE A 210 14.58 -9.30 -13.30
C ILE A 210 13.31 -9.43 -12.46
N ALA A 211 13.45 -9.32 -11.14
CA ALA A 211 12.32 -9.36 -10.22
C ALA A 211 11.91 -7.95 -9.82
N ASP A 212 10.74 -7.52 -10.26
CA ASP A 212 10.18 -6.20 -9.92
C ASP A 212 9.17 -6.28 -8.76
N GLY A 213 8.33 -7.31 -8.71
CA GLY A 213 7.31 -7.47 -7.67
C GLY A 213 7.85 -8.06 -6.37
N ALA A 214 7.49 -7.45 -5.23
CA ALA A 214 7.87 -7.97 -3.91
C ALA A 214 7.36 -9.40 -3.68
N TRP A 215 6.16 -9.71 -4.16
CA TRP A 215 5.54 -11.01 -3.97
C TRP A 215 6.35 -12.16 -4.60
N VAL A 216 6.81 -12.00 -5.85
CA VAL A 216 7.58 -13.05 -6.54
C VAL A 216 9.00 -13.17 -5.97
N ILE A 217 9.59 -12.07 -5.51
CA ILE A 217 10.87 -12.06 -4.79
C ILE A 217 10.75 -12.89 -3.50
N LEU A 218 9.70 -12.67 -2.72
CA LEU A 218 9.47 -13.40 -1.48
C LEU A 218 9.16 -14.87 -1.73
N MET A 219 8.32 -15.17 -2.73
CA MET A 219 8.05 -16.55 -3.11
C MET A 219 9.31 -17.28 -3.57
N GLY A 220 10.16 -16.64 -4.35
CA GLY A 220 11.43 -17.23 -4.78
C GLY A 220 12.41 -17.43 -3.64
N ASN A 221 12.60 -16.44 -2.78
CA ASN A 221 13.59 -16.49 -1.71
C ASN A 221 13.14 -17.33 -0.51
N TYR A 222 11.89 -17.21 -0.08
CA TYR A 222 11.40 -17.76 1.20
C TYR A 222 10.15 -18.63 1.08
N GLY A 223 9.65 -18.84 -0.15
CA GLY A 223 8.46 -19.66 -0.43
C GLY A 223 7.19 -19.11 0.23
N TRP A 224 6.21 -20.00 0.37
CA TRP A 224 4.94 -19.66 1.01
C TRP A 224 5.09 -19.21 2.47
N VAL A 225 6.07 -19.75 3.21
CA VAL A 225 6.29 -19.36 4.61
C VAL A 225 6.70 -17.91 4.71
N GLY A 226 7.66 -17.45 3.91
CA GLY A 226 8.08 -16.05 3.91
C GLY A 226 7.02 -15.12 3.35
N TYR A 227 6.34 -15.54 2.26
CA TYR A 227 5.26 -14.75 1.69
C TYR A 227 4.12 -14.51 2.69
N LEU A 228 3.62 -15.56 3.33
CA LEU A 228 2.54 -15.44 4.31
C LEU A 228 2.99 -14.72 5.58
N ALA A 229 4.25 -14.85 5.99
CA ALA A 229 4.76 -14.09 7.11
C ALA A 229 4.73 -12.57 6.81
N GLU A 230 5.28 -12.13 5.69
CA GLU A 230 5.41 -10.71 5.37
C GLU A 230 4.08 -10.09 4.92
N PHE A 231 3.46 -10.64 3.89
CA PHE A 231 2.18 -10.12 3.39
C PHE A 231 1.03 -10.42 4.37
N GLY A 232 1.06 -11.54 5.05
CA GLY A 232 0.06 -11.89 6.07
C GLY A 232 0.09 -10.95 7.27
N LEU A 233 1.27 -10.63 7.81
CA LEU A 233 1.41 -9.65 8.89
C LEU A 233 0.95 -8.25 8.44
N THR A 234 1.22 -7.87 7.21
CA THR A 234 0.78 -6.58 6.66
C THR A 234 -0.73 -6.55 6.44
N ALA A 235 -1.35 -7.66 6.00
CA ALA A 235 -2.79 -7.78 5.78
C ALA A 235 -3.59 -8.00 7.06
N LEU A 236 -3.00 -8.59 8.10
CA LEU A 236 -3.68 -8.95 9.34
C LEU A 236 -4.52 -7.79 9.93
N PRO A 237 -3.97 -6.58 10.12
CA PRO A 237 -4.76 -5.48 10.65
C PRO A 237 -5.94 -5.10 9.75
N LEU A 238 -5.82 -5.24 8.42
CA LEU A 238 -6.92 -4.97 7.50
C LEU A 238 -8.05 -5.98 7.69
N PHE A 239 -7.75 -7.27 7.86
CA PHE A 239 -8.75 -8.31 8.12
C PHE A 239 -9.43 -8.12 9.47
N LEU A 240 -8.67 -7.83 10.54
CA LEU A 240 -9.23 -7.58 11.86
C LEU A 240 -10.15 -6.36 11.87
N LEU A 241 -9.76 -5.27 11.17
CA LEU A 241 -10.59 -4.08 11.02
C LEU A 241 -11.80 -4.33 10.12
N GLY A 242 -11.68 -5.14 9.07
CA GLY A 242 -12.80 -5.60 8.25
C GLY A 242 -13.83 -6.38 9.07
N LEU A 243 -13.37 -7.29 9.92
CA LEU A 243 -14.23 -8.01 10.87
C LEU A 243 -14.88 -7.07 11.89
N ALA A 244 -14.14 -6.08 12.41
CA ALA A 244 -14.69 -5.07 13.30
C ALA A 244 -15.78 -4.24 12.58
N ALA A 245 -15.55 -3.87 11.31
CA ALA A 245 -16.51 -3.15 10.49
C ALA A 245 -17.82 -3.91 10.27
N LEU A 246 -17.78 -5.24 10.22
CA LEU A 246 -18.99 -6.07 10.13
C LEU A 246 -19.75 -6.18 11.45
N ARG A 247 -19.05 -6.08 12.58
CA ARG A 247 -19.58 -6.43 13.92
C ARG A 247 -19.92 -5.23 14.81
N LEU A 248 -19.35 -4.07 14.53
CA LEU A 248 -19.51 -2.86 15.33
C LEU A 248 -20.47 -1.86 14.69
N PRO A 249 -21.13 -1.02 15.49
CA PRO A 249 -21.90 0.13 15.00
C PRO A 249 -21.02 1.10 14.22
N ARG A 250 -21.59 1.77 13.23
CA ARG A 250 -20.87 2.76 12.39
C ARG A 250 -20.26 3.90 13.20
N ALA A 251 -20.88 4.27 14.31
CA ALA A 251 -20.40 5.36 15.18
C ALA A 251 -19.04 5.09 15.83
N ASP A 252 -18.66 3.80 15.97
CA ASP A 252 -17.37 3.41 16.58
C ASP A 252 -16.23 3.40 15.56
N LEU A 253 -16.55 3.43 14.26
CA LEU A 253 -15.57 3.34 13.17
C LEU A 253 -15.07 4.73 12.79
N SER A 254 -13.78 4.95 12.99
CA SER A 254 -13.15 6.23 12.70
C SER A 254 -12.88 6.40 11.20
N PRO A 255 -13.22 7.54 10.58
CA PRO A 255 -12.84 7.83 9.21
C PRO A 255 -11.32 8.01 9.03
N TRP A 256 -10.59 8.34 10.08
CA TRP A 256 -9.13 8.37 10.05
C TRP A 256 -8.55 6.96 9.88
N THR A 257 -9.15 5.98 10.55
CA THR A 257 -8.77 4.57 10.45
C THR A 257 -9.08 4.02 9.05
N GLY A 258 -10.25 4.33 8.51
CA GLY A 258 -10.64 3.92 7.14
C GLY A 258 -9.65 4.41 6.08
N ALA A 259 -9.23 5.67 6.18
CA ALA A 259 -8.27 6.26 5.23
C ALA A 259 -6.88 5.59 5.32
N VAL A 260 -6.35 5.37 6.54
CA VAL A 260 -5.05 4.68 6.71
C VAL A 260 -5.14 3.24 6.20
N ALA A 261 -6.25 2.54 6.44
CA ALA A 261 -6.47 1.19 5.94
C ALA A 261 -6.50 1.15 4.39
N LEU A 262 -7.14 2.11 3.74
CA LEU A 262 -7.13 2.22 2.27
C LEU A 262 -5.73 2.51 1.72
N ILE A 263 -4.95 3.38 2.37
CA ILE A 263 -3.55 3.64 1.99
C ILE A 263 -2.72 2.35 2.10
N LEU A 264 -2.85 1.60 3.19
CA LEU A 264 -2.15 0.33 3.37
C LEU A 264 -2.61 -0.72 2.35
N GLY A 265 -3.91 -0.82 2.08
CA GLY A 265 -4.45 -1.70 1.05
C GLY A 265 -3.91 -1.37 -0.35
N ALA A 266 -3.83 -0.09 -0.70
CA ALA A 266 -3.21 0.38 -1.94
C ALA A 266 -1.70 0.06 -1.98
N ASN A 267 -0.99 0.19 -0.86
CA ASN A 267 0.42 -0.20 -0.77
C ASN A 267 0.61 -1.70 -1.03
N MET A 268 -0.22 -2.55 -0.44
CA MET A 268 -0.17 -3.99 -0.70
C MET A 268 -0.38 -4.32 -2.19
N VAL A 269 -1.30 -3.62 -2.86
CA VAL A 269 -1.50 -3.76 -4.31
C VAL A 269 -0.27 -3.29 -5.08
N ASP A 270 0.35 -2.18 -4.67
CA ASP A 270 1.59 -1.67 -5.30
C ASP A 270 2.76 -2.65 -5.17
N LEU A 271 2.79 -3.46 -4.13
CA LEU A 271 3.82 -4.49 -3.93
C LEU A 271 3.69 -5.70 -4.90
N LEU A 272 2.62 -5.80 -5.67
CA LEU A 272 2.52 -6.82 -6.72
C LEU A 272 3.43 -6.48 -7.91
N PRO A 273 3.34 -5.31 -8.56
CA PRO A 273 4.24 -4.94 -9.65
C PRO A 273 5.57 -4.34 -9.19
N ASN A 274 5.74 -3.99 -7.92
CA ASN A 274 6.91 -3.28 -7.40
C ASN A 274 7.41 -3.87 -6.08
N ALA A 275 8.68 -3.62 -5.74
CA ALA A 275 9.25 -3.99 -4.43
C ALA A 275 9.43 -2.73 -3.56
N THR A 276 8.33 -2.02 -3.30
CA THR A 276 8.30 -0.70 -2.64
C THR A 276 8.01 -0.79 -1.14
N HIS A 277 8.55 -1.79 -0.44
CA HIS A 277 8.45 -1.87 1.02
C HIS A 277 9.22 -0.71 1.66
N ILE A 278 8.49 0.20 2.29
CA ILE A 278 9.04 1.34 3.02
C ILE A 278 8.71 1.22 4.51
N PRO A 279 9.50 1.85 5.40
CA PRO A 279 9.21 1.83 6.85
C PRO A 279 7.78 2.27 7.19
N PHE A 280 7.18 3.14 6.39
CA PHE A 280 5.79 3.60 6.57
C PHE A 280 4.76 2.48 6.39
N THR A 281 5.03 1.46 5.57
CA THR A 281 4.17 0.27 5.42
C THR A 281 3.99 -0.41 6.78
N TRP A 282 5.09 -0.70 7.45
CA TRP A 282 5.08 -1.33 8.78
C TRP A 282 4.52 -0.43 9.87
N LEU A 283 4.82 0.87 9.82
CA LEU A 283 4.25 1.85 10.73
C LEU A 283 2.72 1.90 10.63
N MET A 284 2.19 1.91 9.40
CA MET A 284 0.73 1.88 9.18
C MET A 284 0.11 0.55 9.65
N ALA A 285 0.75 -0.57 9.31
CA ALA A 285 0.27 -1.89 9.72
C ALA A 285 0.21 -2.02 11.25
N GLY A 286 1.28 -1.62 11.96
CA GLY A 286 1.32 -1.63 13.42
C GLY A 286 0.29 -0.68 14.05
N ALA A 287 0.14 0.53 13.51
CA ALA A 287 -0.86 1.48 14.00
C ALA A 287 -2.29 0.95 13.81
N LEU A 288 -2.59 0.34 12.65
CA LEU A 288 -3.90 -0.27 12.37
C LEU A 288 -4.15 -1.50 13.24
N LEU A 289 -3.11 -2.29 13.56
CA LEU A 289 -3.22 -3.42 14.48
C LEU A 289 -3.62 -2.96 15.87
N GLY A 290 -2.96 -1.95 16.42
CA GLY A 290 -3.35 -1.35 17.71
C GLY A 290 -4.77 -0.79 17.73
N GLU A 291 -5.24 -0.23 16.61
CA GLU A 291 -6.64 0.21 16.49
C GLU A 291 -7.62 -0.98 16.43
N ALA A 292 -7.25 -2.07 15.76
CA ALA A 292 -8.06 -3.28 15.72
C ALA A 292 -8.21 -3.89 17.13
N GLU A 293 -7.13 -3.93 17.90
CA GLU A 293 -7.14 -4.38 19.32
C GLU A 293 -8.03 -3.50 20.19
N ARG A 294 -7.93 -2.17 20.05
CA ARG A 294 -8.80 -1.21 20.75
C ARG A 294 -10.28 -1.45 20.43
N LEU A 295 -10.63 -1.69 19.18
CA LEU A 295 -12.00 -1.98 18.76
C LEU A 295 -12.48 -3.36 19.28
N ALA A 296 -11.59 -4.34 19.36
CA ALA A 296 -11.90 -5.65 19.94
C ALA A 296 -12.20 -5.54 21.43
N SER A 297 -11.41 -4.77 22.20
CA SER A 297 -11.65 -4.50 23.63
C SER A 297 -12.98 -3.80 23.85
N LEU A 298 -13.29 -2.74 23.09
CA LEU A 298 -14.59 -2.04 23.14
C LEU A 298 -15.78 -3.01 22.97
N ARG A 299 -15.65 -3.97 22.05
CA ARG A 299 -16.68 -4.98 21.83
C ARG A 299 -16.81 -5.93 23.00
N ALA A 300 -15.69 -6.40 23.57
CA ALA A 300 -15.69 -7.27 24.72
C ALA A 300 -16.37 -6.62 25.94
N ASP A 301 -16.06 -5.34 26.22
CA ASP A 301 -16.65 -4.57 27.30
C ASP A 301 -18.17 -4.41 27.13
N ARG A 302 -18.65 -4.11 25.92
CA ARG A 302 -20.09 -4.03 25.61
C ARG A 302 -20.80 -5.36 25.83
N LEU A 303 -20.20 -6.47 25.42
CA LEU A 303 -20.77 -7.79 25.62
C LEU A 303 -20.82 -8.17 27.12
N ALA A 304 -19.76 -7.81 27.86
CA ALA A 304 -19.74 -8.02 29.32
C ALA A 304 -20.80 -7.19 30.04
N PHE A 305 -20.96 -5.91 29.63
CA PHE A 305 -22.00 -5.03 30.17
C PHE A 305 -23.41 -5.58 29.88
N ALA A 306 -23.71 -5.94 28.63
CA ALA A 306 -25.01 -6.49 28.24
C ALA A 306 -25.34 -7.79 28.98
N ARG A 307 -24.33 -8.65 29.26
CA ARG A 307 -24.51 -9.85 30.08
C ARG A 307 -24.88 -9.52 31.55
N ARG A 308 -24.23 -8.50 32.12
CA ARG A 308 -24.54 -8.05 33.50
C ARG A 308 -25.96 -7.48 33.60
N GLU A 309 -26.38 -6.64 32.67
CA GLU A 309 -27.75 -6.11 32.63
C GLU A 309 -28.78 -7.21 32.38
N GLY A 310 -28.53 -8.16 31.49
CA GLY A 310 -29.40 -9.32 31.26
C GLY A 310 -29.53 -10.23 32.48
N LEU A 311 -28.51 -10.30 33.33
CA LEU A 311 -28.55 -11.01 34.61
C LEU A 311 -29.32 -10.22 35.70
N HIS A 312 -29.37 -8.88 35.61
CA HIS A 312 -30.15 -8.02 36.52
C HIS A 312 -31.56 -7.69 35.97
N GLY A 313 -31.87 -7.99 34.70
CA GLY A 313 -33.19 -7.88 34.08
C GLY A 313 -34.19 -8.95 34.48
N GLY A 314 -33.94 -9.68 35.54
CA GLY A 314 -34.85 -10.66 36.13
C GLY A 314 -35.92 -10.01 37.02
N LYS A 315 -37.15 -9.86 36.46
CA LYS A 315 -38.47 -9.61 37.05
C LYS A 315 -38.59 -8.40 38.01
N PRO A 316 -39.47 -7.45 37.69
CA PRO A 316 -39.88 -6.49 38.70
C PRO A 316 -40.46 -7.26 39.89
N LEU A 317 -39.93 -7.03 41.10
CA LEU A 317 -40.54 -7.46 42.35
C LEU A 317 -41.98 -6.94 42.37
N LYS A 318 -42.95 -7.84 42.18
CA LYS A 318 -44.34 -7.51 42.49
C LYS A 318 -44.37 -7.22 43.99
N THR A 319 -44.46 -5.94 44.34
CA THR A 319 -44.83 -5.51 45.68
C THR A 319 -46.25 -6.03 45.93
N VAL A 320 -46.33 -7.03 46.77
CA VAL A 320 -47.63 -7.46 47.34
C VAL A 320 -47.89 -6.49 48.50
N ILE A 321 -48.88 -5.60 48.31
CA ILE A 321 -49.56 -4.87 49.37
C ILE A 321 -50.78 -5.67 49.73
#